data_54b2c0a4123a9e473ec148998d16f2d8
#
_entry.id   54b2c0a4123a9e473ec148998d16f2d8
#
_cell.length_a   1.000
_cell.length_b   1.000
_cell.length_c   1.000
_cell.angle_alpha   90.00
_cell.angle_beta   90.00
_cell.angle_gamma   90.00
#
_symmetry.space_group_name_H-M   'P 1'
#
loop_
_entity.id
_entity.type
_entity.pdbx_description
1 polymer ?
#
loop_
_entity_poly.entity_id
_entity_poly.type
_entity_poly.pdbx_seq_one_letter_code
_entity_poly.pdbx_strand_id
1 'polypeptide(L)'
;MDSVSQLLQLARVGQSFSAGSYQHVKLLEDVILPSYDELSTMLDQRKQTLLLPQSAADVVVPGDVTLLRMLLRNLVENAHRYSPEGTHITISLNTEQDAVLAVEDEGPGIDESKCGELSKAFVRMDSRFGGIGLGLSIVSRITQLHQGHFYLQNRQGANGTRAWVKLAKIQ
;
A
#
# COMPACT_ATOMS: atom_id res chain seq x y z
N MET A 1 12.93 1.36 10.62
CA MET A 1 13.29 0.45 9.54
C MET A 1 14.22 1.15 8.56
N ASP A 2 15.23 0.44 8.13
CA ASP A 2 16.25 1.00 7.25
C ASP A 2 15.76 1.07 5.79
N SER A 3 15.68 2.29 5.26
CA SER A 3 15.23 2.51 3.89
C SER A 3 16.18 1.90 2.86
N VAL A 4 17.47 1.89 3.15
CA VAL A 4 18.48 1.28 2.27
C VAL A 4 18.27 -0.22 2.18
N SER A 5 17.97 -0.85 3.31
CA SER A 5 17.65 -2.28 3.36
C SER A 5 16.46 -2.62 2.50
N GLN A 6 15.42 -1.81 2.56
CA GLN A 6 14.22 -1.99 1.73
C GLN A 6 14.54 -1.88 0.25
N LEU A 7 15.34 -0.90 -0.14
CA LEU A 7 15.73 -0.73 -1.55
C LEU A 7 16.54 -1.91 -2.06
N LEU A 8 17.49 -2.41 -1.26
CA LEU A 8 18.29 -3.56 -1.65
C LEU A 8 17.43 -4.81 -1.80
N GLN A 9 16.52 -5.02 -0.85
CA GLN A 9 15.60 -6.14 -0.92
C GLN A 9 14.71 -6.05 -2.15
N LEU A 10 14.18 -4.87 -2.43
CA LEU A 10 13.32 -4.62 -3.59
C LEU A 10 14.07 -4.92 -4.89
N ALA A 11 15.33 -4.49 -5.00
CA ALA A 11 16.14 -4.70 -6.20
C ALA A 11 16.33 -6.20 -6.46
N ARG A 12 16.64 -6.98 -5.43
CA ARG A 12 16.84 -8.42 -5.57
C ARG A 12 15.58 -9.14 -6.00
N VAL A 13 14.47 -8.84 -5.31
CA VAL A 13 13.20 -9.52 -5.61
C VAL A 13 12.68 -9.07 -6.97
N GLY A 14 12.91 -7.81 -7.33
CA GLY A 14 12.56 -7.29 -8.64
C GLY A 14 13.24 -8.04 -9.77
N GLN A 15 14.49 -8.43 -9.59
CA GLN A 15 15.20 -9.25 -10.57
C GLN A 15 14.58 -10.64 -10.70
N SER A 16 14.29 -11.28 -9.58
CA SER A 16 13.61 -12.57 -9.59
C SER A 16 12.25 -12.49 -10.26
N PHE A 17 11.49 -11.45 -9.95
CA PHE A 17 10.17 -11.25 -10.54
C PHE A 17 10.27 -11.06 -12.06
N SER A 18 11.24 -10.28 -12.52
CA SER A 18 11.46 -10.04 -13.94
C SER A 18 11.82 -11.32 -14.70
N ALA A 19 12.37 -12.31 -14.00
CA ALA A 19 12.69 -13.59 -14.58
C ALA A 19 11.46 -14.53 -14.67
N GLY A 20 10.28 -14.03 -14.30
CA GLY A 20 9.04 -14.79 -14.43
C GLY A 20 8.69 -15.68 -13.25
N SER A 21 9.35 -15.53 -12.13
CA SER A 21 9.10 -16.38 -10.96
C SER A 21 8.04 -15.78 -10.04
N TYR A 22 6.84 -15.54 -10.55
CA TYR A 22 5.73 -15.08 -9.74
C TYR A 22 4.77 -16.20 -9.42
N GLN A 23 3.97 -16.00 -8.37
CA GLN A 23 3.05 -17.00 -7.83
C GLN A 23 1.61 -16.52 -7.94
N HIS A 24 0.68 -17.42 -7.65
CA HIS A 24 -0.72 -17.08 -7.49
C HIS A 24 -0.92 -16.64 -6.04
N VAL A 25 -1.14 -15.35 -5.81
CA VAL A 25 -1.20 -14.77 -4.46
C VAL A 25 -2.65 -14.43 -4.11
N LYS A 26 -3.10 -14.95 -2.98
CA LYS A 26 -4.40 -14.59 -2.40
C LYS A 26 -4.19 -13.36 -1.55
N LEU A 27 -4.71 -12.21 -1.98
CA LEU A 27 -4.42 -10.94 -1.31
C LEU A 27 -4.85 -10.93 0.15
N LEU A 28 -6.01 -11.46 0.46
CA LEU A 28 -6.47 -11.50 1.85
C LEU A 28 -5.68 -12.50 2.69
N GLU A 29 -5.64 -13.75 2.24
CA GLU A 29 -5.08 -14.84 3.02
C GLU A 29 -3.54 -14.81 3.09
N ASP A 30 -2.89 -14.44 1.99
CA ASP A 30 -1.43 -14.51 1.90
C ASP A 30 -0.73 -13.19 2.21
N VAL A 31 -1.41 -12.06 2.09
CA VAL A 31 -0.80 -10.73 2.26
C VAL A 31 -1.38 -10.01 3.46
N ILE A 32 -2.69 -9.81 3.50
CA ILE A 32 -3.32 -8.97 4.53
C ILE A 32 -3.31 -9.66 5.90
N LEU A 33 -3.86 -10.86 5.98
CA LEU A 33 -3.99 -11.55 7.27
C LEU A 33 -2.64 -11.89 7.91
N PRO A 34 -1.63 -12.38 7.16
CA PRO A 34 -0.32 -12.64 7.77
C PRO A 34 0.38 -11.39 8.27
N SER A 35 0.05 -10.23 7.75
CA SER A 35 0.67 -8.96 8.14
C SER A 35 -0.06 -8.27 9.30
N TYR A 36 -1.22 -8.76 9.69
CA TYR A 36 -2.10 -8.08 10.63
C TYR A 36 -1.42 -7.81 11.98
N ASP A 37 -0.79 -8.82 12.57
CA ASP A 37 -0.20 -8.69 13.90
C ASP A 37 0.91 -7.63 13.93
N GLU A 38 1.79 -7.66 12.95
CA GLU A 38 2.87 -6.68 12.84
C GLU A 38 2.33 -5.27 12.63
N LEU A 39 1.36 -5.13 11.73
CA LEU A 39 0.78 -3.82 11.43
C LEU A 39 -0.01 -3.28 12.60
N SER A 40 -0.79 -4.13 13.26
CA SER A 40 -1.57 -3.74 14.42
C SER A 40 -0.67 -3.28 15.57
N THR A 41 0.42 -3.98 15.80
CA THR A 41 1.40 -3.61 16.83
C THR A 41 2.01 -2.23 16.53
N MET A 42 2.33 -1.97 15.27
CA MET A 42 2.85 -0.67 14.86
C MET A 42 1.85 0.45 15.13
N LEU A 43 0.57 0.20 14.82
CA LEU A 43 -0.47 1.21 15.01
C LEU A 43 -0.76 1.47 16.49
N ASP A 44 -0.60 0.47 17.34
CA ASP A 44 -0.82 0.63 18.79
C ASP A 44 0.09 1.68 19.40
N GLN A 45 1.25 1.93 18.82
CA GLN A 45 2.19 2.94 19.30
C GLN A 45 1.56 4.34 19.31
N ARG A 46 0.58 4.59 18.46
CA ARG A 46 -0.15 5.84 18.39
C ARG A 46 -1.63 5.66 18.70
N LYS A 47 -1.98 4.56 19.35
CA LYS A 47 -3.37 4.23 19.70
C LYS A 47 -4.30 4.23 18.48
N GLN A 48 -3.76 3.91 17.33
CA GLN A 48 -4.54 3.78 16.10
C GLN A 48 -5.09 2.36 15.98
N THR A 49 -6.21 2.22 15.30
CA THR A 49 -6.87 0.94 15.13
C THR A 49 -6.82 0.52 13.67
N LEU A 50 -6.41 -0.72 13.42
CA LEU A 50 -6.38 -1.29 12.07
C LEU A 50 -7.70 -2.03 11.81
N LEU A 51 -8.42 -1.60 10.78
CA LEU A 51 -9.66 -2.25 10.36
C LEU A 51 -9.39 -3.07 9.10
N LEU A 52 -9.81 -4.33 9.14
CA LEU A 52 -9.64 -5.26 8.02
C LEU A 52 -10.80 -5.15 7.03
N PRO A 53 -10.64 -5.69 5.81
CA PRO A 53 -11.74 -5.71 4.84
C PRO A 53 -12.96 -6.42 5.40
N GLN A 54 -14.12 -5.82 5.20
CA GLN A 54 -15.39 -6.39 5.72
C GLN A 54 -15.87 -7.55 4.87
N SER A 55 -15.51 -7.57 3.58
CA SER A 55 -15.88 -8.67 2.71
C SER A 55 -14.96 -9.87 2.95
N ALA A 56 -15.56 -11.04 3.02
CA ALA A 56 -14.82 -12.29 3.16
C ALA A 56 -14.26 -12.79 1.81
N ALA A 57 -14.61 -12.14 0.72
CA ALA A 57 -14.15 -12.56 -0.61
C ALA A 57 -12.67 -12.30 -0.77
N ASP A 58 -11.95 -13.33 -1.18
CA ASP A 58 -10.53 -13.20 -1.51
C ASP A 58 -10.38 -13.05 -3.02
N VAL A 59 -9.20 -12.64 -3.44
CA VAL A 59 -8.88 -12.48 -4.85
C VAL A 59 -7.48 -12.98 -5.10
N VAL A 60 -7.27 -13.65 -6.22
CA VAL A 60 -5.97 -14.19 -6.60
C VAL A 60 -5.37 -13.30 -7.68
N VAL A 61 -4.14 -12.87 -7.46
CA VAL A 61 -3.38 -12.09 -8.44
C VAL A 61 -2.05 -12.77 -8.70
N PRO A 62 -1.52 -12.62 -9.94
CA PRO A 62 -0.16 -13.10 -10.21
C PRO A 62 0.83 -12.12 -9.57
N GLY A 63 1.75 -12.62 -8.77
CA GLY A 63 2.69 -11.73 -8.15
C GLY A 63 3.66 -12.42 -7.21
N ASP A 64 4.30 -11.61 -6.38
CA ASP A 64 5.26 -12.05 -5.39
C ASP A 64 4.74 -11.70 -3.99
N VAL A 65 4.57 -12.72 -3.14
CA VAL A 65 4.04 -12.53 -1.79
C VAL A 65 4.88 -11.55 -0.99
N THR A 66 6.20 -11.67 -1.06
CA THR A 66 7.10 -10.80 -0.31
C THR A 66 6.95 -9.35 -0.73
N LEU A 67 6.90 -9.10 -2.04
CA LEU A 67 6.72 -7.74 -2.55
C LEU A 67 5.35 -7.17 -2.19
N LEU A 68 4.30 -7.98 -2.30
CA LEU A 68 2.96 -7.50 -1.99
C LEU A 68 2.79 -7.22 -0.49
N ARG A 69 3.42 -8.01 0.37
CA ARG A 69 3.45 -7.71 1.80
C ARG A 69 4.21 -6.41 2.08
N MET A 70 5.32 -6.19 1.38
CA MET A 70 6.08 -4.95 1.49
C MET A 70 5.25 -3.74 1.03
N LEU A 71 4.50 -3.90 -0.06
CA LEU A 71 3.60 -2.87 -0.56
C LEU A 71 2.56 -2.50 0.50
N LEU A 72 1.88 -3.48 1.06
CA LEU A 72 0.87 -3.24 2.10
C LEU A 72 1.48 -2.56 3.31
N ARG A 73 2.62 -3.05 3.77
CA ARG A 73 3.31 -2.48 4.92
C ARG A 73 3.64 -1.00 4.70
N ASN A 74 4.14 -0.65 3.52
CA ASN A 74 4.49 0.72 3.22
C ASN A 74 3.25 1.62 3.14
N LEU A 75 2.14 1.11 2.61
CA LEU A 75 0.89 1.85 2.61
C LEU A 75 0.39 2.13 4.03
N VAL A 76 0.39 1.11 4.88
CA VAL A 76 -0.08 1.24 6.27
C VAL A 76 0.88 2.11 7.08
N GLU A 77 2.17 1.94 6.89
CA GLU A 77 3.18 2.75 7.58
C GLU A 77 3.04 4.23 7.24
N ASN A 78 2.77 4.54 5.99
CA ASN A 78 2.50 5.90 5.55
C ASN A 78 1.24 6.46 6.22
N ALA A 79 0.17 5.69 6.25
CA ALA A 79 -1.06 6.07 6.91
C ALA A 79 -0.83 6.30 8.41
N HIS A 80 -0.10 5.42 9.06
CA HIS A 80 0.26 5.52 10.47
C HIS A 80 0.99 6.82 10.78
N ARG A 81 1.94 7.19 9.93
CA ARG A 81 2.77 8.37 10.15
C ARG A 81 1.99 9.67 10.10
N TYR A 82 1.03 9.77 9.20
CA TYR A 82 0.34 11.05 8.94
C TYR A 82 -1.05 11.12 9.55
N SER A 83 -1.53 10.07 10.20
CA SER A 83 -2.82 10.09 10.87
C SER A 83 -2.66 10.47 12.33
N PRO A 84 -3.63 11.23 12.88
CA PRO A 84 -3.60 11.57 14.29
C PRO A 84 -3.69 10.34 15.18
N GLU A 85 -3.23 10.51 16.42
CA GLU A 85 -3.37 9.50 17.45
C GLU A 85 -4.85 9.18 17.68
N GLY A 86 -5.17 7.92 17.89
CA GLY A 86 -6.53 7.49 18.20
C GLY A 86 -7.46 7.31 17.02
N THR A 87 -6.96 7.47 15.78
CA THR A 87 -7.79 7.34 14.59
C THR A 87 -7.76 5.90 14.04
N HIS A 88 -8.52 5.68 12.99
CA HIS A 88 -8.61 4.37 12.33
C HIS A 88 -7.87 4.36 11.01
N ILE A 89 -7.24 3.24 10.69
CA ILE A 89 -6.65 2.99 9.40
C ILE A 89 -7.34 1.75 8.84
N THR A 90 -7.96 1.90 7.67
CA THR A 90 -8.83 0.87 7.10
C THR A 90 -8.19 0.27 5.86
N ILE A 91 -8.06 -1.06 5.85
CA ILE A 91 -7.68 -1.81 4.65
C ILE A 91 -8.96 -2.30 4.01
N SER A 92 -9.12 -2.05 2.71
CA SER A 92 -10.27 -2.55 1.96
C SER A 92 -9.80 -3.30 0.72
N LEU A 93 -10.64 -4.24 0.28
CA LEU A 93 -10.34 -5.08 -0.86
C LEU A 93 -11.60 -5.18 -1.72
N ASN A 94 -11.51 -4.72 -2.96
CA ASN A 94 -12.61 -4.79 -3.92
C ASN A 94 -12.21 -5.75 -5.03
N THR A 95 -13.09 -6.68 -5.36
CA THR A 95 -12.80 -7.75 -6.30
C THR A 95 -13.78 -7.82 -7.48
N GLU A 96 -14.60 -6.79 -7.66
CA GLU A 96 -15.66 -6.82 -8.68
C GLU A 96 -15.10 -6.88 -10.10
N GLN A 97 -14.13 -6.04 -10.40
CA GLN A 97 -13.46 -6.03 -11.71
C GLN A 97 -12.03 -6.50 -11.55
N ASP A 98 -11.13 -5.57 -11.33
CA ASP A 98 -9.75 -5.92 -10.97
C ASP A 98 -9.64 -6.00 -9.45
N ALA A 99 -8.51 -6.49 -8.97
CA ALA A 99 -8.23 -6.47 -7.55
C ALA A 99 -7.82 -5.05 -7.14
N VAL A 100 -8.59 -4.44 -6.25
CA VAL A 100 -8.28 -3.12 -5.72
C VAL A 100 -8.00 -3.26 -4.23
N LEU A 101 -6.76 -2.99 -3.85
CA LEU A 101 -6.32 -2.98 -2.45
C LEU A 101 -6.14 -1.53 -2.03
N ALA A 102 -6.88 -1.09 -1.03
CA ALA A 102 -6.87 0.29 -0.59
C ALA A 102 -6.56 0.40 0.90
N VAL A 103 -5.85 1.46 1.27
CA VAL A 103 -5.61 1.84 2.66
C VAL A 103 -6.09 3.26 2.84
N GLU A 104 -7.05 3.47 3.74
CA GLU A 104 -7.58 4.78 4.05
C GLU A 104 -7.18 5.22 5.45
N ASP A 105 -6.82 6.49 5.60
CA ASP A 105 -6.49 7.08 6.89
C ASP A 105 -7.40 8.25 7.20
N GLU A 106 -7.32 8.75 8.43
CA GLU A 106 -8.10 9.87 8.91
C GLU A 106 -7.21 11.10 9.15
N GLY A 107 -6.15 11.22 8.39
CA GLY A 107 -5.22 12.34 8.49
C GLY A 107 -5.71 13.59 7.76
N PRO A 108 -4.80 14.56 7.56
CA PRO A 108 -5.20 15.86 6.96
C PRO A 108 -5.49 15.78 5.47
N GLY A 109 -5.18 14.69 4.81
CA GLY A 109 -5.34 14.59 3.37
C GLY A 109 -4.16 15.14 2.61
N ILE A 110 -4.32 15.25 1.30
CA ILE A 110 -3.27 15.68 0.38
C ILE A 110 -3.81 16.78 -0.53
N ASP A 111 -2.88 17.49 -1.17
CA ASP A 111 -3.22 18.45 -2.23
C ASP A 111 -3.28 17.68 -3.55
N GLU A 112 -4.48 17.35 -3.98
CA GLU A 112 -4.69 16.53 -5.18
C GLU A 112 -4.18 17.19 -6.46
N SER A 113 -4.07 18.52 -6.47
CA SER A 113 -3.54 19.23 -7.64
C SER A 113 -2.08 18.87 -7.89
N LYS A 114 -1.37 18.39 -6.86
CA LYS A 114 0.02 17.97 -6.96
C LYS A 114 0.18 16.47 -7.20
N CYS A 115 -0.91 15.73 -7.28
CA CYS A 115 -0.91 14.28 -7.39
C CYS A 115 -1.26 13.76 -8.77
N GLY A 116 -1.28 14.61 -9.79
CA GLY A 116 -1.81 14.27 -11.11
C GLY A 116 -1.22 13.02 -11.73
N GLU A 117 0.10 12.91 -11.80
CA GLU A 117 0.76 11.70 -12.28
C GLU A 117 1.70 11.18 -11.21
N LEU A 118 1.27 10.15 -10.51
CA LEU A 118 2.01 9.65 -9.36
C LEU A 118 3.40 9.14 -9.68
N SER A 119 3.60 8.59 -10.87
CA SER A 119 4.90 8.07 -11.26
C SER A 119 5.96 9.16 -11.34
N LYS A 120 5.58 10.40 -11.63
CA LYS A 120 6.51 11.52 -11.73
C LYS A 120 6.41 12.49 -10.56
N ALA A 121 5.20 12.80 -10.13
CA ALA A 121 4.95 13.73 -9.04
C ALA A 121 5.34 13.17 -7.68
N PHE A 122 5.48 11.90 -7.59
CA PHE A 122 5.61 11.13 -6.40
C PHE A 122 6.82 11.55 -5.56
N VAL A 123 7.99 11.64 -6.19
CA VAL A 123 9.21 12.07 -5.52
C VAL A 123 9.09 13.50 -4.99
N ARG A 124 8.35 14.35 -5.69
CA ARG A 124 8.16 15.74 -5.28
C ARG A 124 7.17 15.90 -4.15
N MET A 125 6.23 14.99 -4.03
CA MET A 125 5.28 14.98 -2.92
C MET A 125 5.96 14.65 -1.59
N ASP A 126 7.13 14.08 -1.65
CA ASP A 126 7.89 13.69 -0.48
C ASP A 126 8.19 14.86 0.42
N SER A 127 8.35 16.05 -0.13
CA SER A 127 8.60 17.23 0.69
C SER A 127 7.45 17.50 1.66
N ARG A 128 6.22 17.21 1.26
CA ARG A 128 5.05 17.30 2.12
C ARG A 128 5.11 16.27 3.25
N PHE A 129 5.72 15.12 2.99
CA PHE A 129 5.83 14.04 3.95
C PHE A 129 7.19 14.01 4.64
N GLY A 130 7.81 15.18 4.80
CA GLY A 130 9.06 15.29 5.51
C GLY A 130 10.26 14.72 4.77
N GLY A 131 10.20 14.70 3.45
CA GLY A 131 11.29 14.18 2.63
C GLY A 131 11.32 12.66 2.58
N ILE A 132 10.27 11.99 2.99
CA ILE A 132 10.24 10.54 3.05
C ILE A 132 9.20 9.99 2.09
N GLY A 133 9.43 10.11 0.80
CA GLY A 133 8.62 9.46 -0.19
C GLY A 133 9.15 8.08 -0.56
N LEU A 134 10.20 7.63 0.13
CA LEU A 134 10.80 6.36 -0.22
C LEU A 134 9.83 5.20 -0.07
N GLY A 135 8.99 5.23 0.98
CA GLY A 135 7.98 4.19 1.17
C GLY A 135 6.97 4.14 0.03
N LEU A 136 6.50 5.30 -0.40
CA LEU A 136 5.55 5.36 -1.51
C LEU A 136 6.23 5.07 -2.85
N SER A 137 7.51 5.44 -3.01
CA SER A 137 8.29 5.07 -4.21
C SER A 137 8.41 3.55 -4.32
N ILE A 138 8.58 2.87 -3.20
CA ILE A 138 8.60 1.41 -3.16
C ILE A 138 7.24 0.86 -3.59
N VAL A 139 6.15 1.43 -3.09
CA VAL A 139 4.79 1.02 -3.50
C VAL A 139 4.61 1.17 -5.00
N SER A 140 5.00 2.31 -5.55
CA SER A 140 4.89 2.55 -6.98
C SER A 140 5.70 1.54 -7.80
N ARG A 141 6.92 1.25 -7.36
CA ARG A 141 7.78 0.29 -8.06
C ARG A 141 7.19 -1.13 -8.01
N ILE A 142 6.72 -1.56 -6.86
CA ILE A 142 6.11 -2.88 -6.73
C ILE A 142 4.87 -2.98 -7.62
N THR A 143 4.05 -1.92 -7.62
CA THR A 143 2.87 -1.87 -8.47
C THR A 143 3.23 -2.00 -9.95
N GLN A 144 4.29 -1.32 -10.39
CA GLN A 144 4.77 -1.43 -11.77
C GLN A 144 5.23 -2.85 -12.10
N LEU A 145 5.94 -3.49 -11.18
CA LEU A 145 6.41 -4.86 -11.37
C LEU A 145 5.23 -5.83 -11.53
N HIS A 146 4.10 -5.51 -10.93
CA HIS A 146 2.88 -6.32 -11.04
C HIS A 146 1.96 -5.85 -12.17
N GLN A 147 2.43 -4.92 -13.01
CA GLN A 147 1.66 -4.35 -14.14
C GLN A 147 0.34 -3.73 -13.68
N GLY A 148 0.35 -3.15 -12.49
CA GLY A 148 -0.80 -2.48 -11.92
C GLY A 148 -0.68 -0.97 -11.95
N HIS A 149 -1.59 -0.33 -11.25
CA HIS A 149 -1.64 1.14 -11.16
C HIS A 149 -1.80 1.55 -9.70
N PHE A 150 -1.10 2.60 -9.31
CA PHE A 150 -1.14 3.14 -7.95
C PHE A 150 -1.77 4.53 -7.97
N TYR A 151 -2.71 4.76 -7.06
CA TYR A 151 -3.43 6.03 -6.96
C TYR A 151 -3.39 6.55 -5.52
N LEU A 152 -3.36 7.87 -5.41
CA LEU A 152 -3.38 8.55 -4.12
C LEU A 152 -4.36 9.71 -4.24
N GLN A 153 -5.37 9.75 -3.36
CA GLN A 153 -6.42 10.77 -3.42
C GLN A 153 -6.97 11.01 -2.03
N ASN A 154 -7.69 12.12 -1.87
CA ASN A 154 -8.41 12.38 -0.64
C ASN A 154 -9.62 11.47 -0.53
N ARG A 155 -10.01 11.16 0.72
CA ARG A 155 -11.25 10.43 0.97
C ARG A 155 -12.44 11.30 0.57
N GLN A 156 -13.47 10.67 0.05
CA GLN A 156 -14.70 11.37 -0.30
C GLN A 156 -15.63 11.43 0.93
N GLY A 157 -16.10 12.62 1.25
CA GLY A 157 -17.05 12.80 2.34
C GLY A 157 -16.46 12.76 3.74
N ALA A 158 -15.13 12.69 3.86
CA ALA A 158 -14.46 12.64 5.16
C ALA A 158 -13.02 13.12 5.02
N ASN A 159 -12.41 13.52 6.12
CA ASN A 159 -11.00 13.88 6.13
C ASN A 159 -10.13 12.63 5.96
N GLY A 160 -9.00 12.79 5.32
CA GLY A 160 -8.02 11.72 5.19
C GLY A 160 -7.64 11.42 3.75
N THR A 161 -6.79 10.43 3.60
CA THR A 161 -6.21 10.03 2.33
C THR A 161 -6.58 8.59 2.02
N ARG A 162 -6.83 8.31 0.76
CA ARG A 162 -7.02 6.96 0.26
C ARG A 162 -5.90 6.64 -0.71
N ALA A 163 -5.06 5.68 -0.34
CA ALA A 163 -4.00 5.16 -1.20
C ALA A 163 -4.43 3.78 -1.68
N TRP A 164 -4.44 3.54 -2.99
CA TRP A 164 -4.92 2.26 -3.48
C TRP A 164 -4.18 1.83 -4.74
N VAL A 165 -4.11 0.52 -4.91
CA VAL A 165 -3.50 -0.11 -6.07
C VAL A 165 -4.52 -0.98 -6.78
N LYS A 166 -4.42 -0.99 -8.10
CA LYS A 166 -5.27 -1.79 -8.97
C LYS A 166 -4.40 -2.83 -9.62
N LEU A 167 -4.70 -4.10 -9.39
CA LEU A 167 -3.94 -5.22 -9.89
C LEU A 167 -4.83 -6.13 -10.73
N ALA A 168 -4.28 -6.67 -11.81
CA ALA A 168 -5.02 -7.64 -12.62
C ALA A 168 -5.18 -8.92 -11.82
N LYS A 169 -6.40 -9.43 -11.73
CA LYS A 169 -6.65 -10.69 -11.02
C LYS A 169 -6.59 -11.87 -11.98
N ILE A 170 -6.30 -13.04 -11.43
CA ILE A 170 -6.34 -14.29 -12.17
C ILE A 170 -7.80 -14.73 -12.28
N GLN A 171 -8.21 -14.99 -13.50
CA GLN A 171 -9.56 -15.47 -13.77
C GLN A 171 -9.65 -16.99 -13.71
#